data_f166492b89ace9c18ad7bfab615ceb39
#
_entry.id   f166492b89ace9c18ad7bfab615ceb39
#
_cell.length_a   1.000
_cell.length_b   1.000
_cell.length_c   1.000
_cell.angle_alpha   90.00
_cell.angle_beta   90.00
_cell.angle_gamma   90.00
#
_symmetry.space_group_name_H-M   'P 1'
#
loop_
_entity.id
_entity.type
_entity.pdbx_description
1 polymer ?
#
loop_
_entity_poly.entity_id
_entity_poly.type
_entity_poly.pdbx_seq_one_letter_code
_entity_poly.pdbx_strand_id
1 'polypeptide(L)'
;MFAIEAMGTRVAMLRLASTPPDLLLAGHLEGERPVLVYRVADLDTAVAELRGHGWADAPRFGIPHGPIVSFTAPGGHRLAIYELTRPQAAEHFAGRRDF
;
A
#
# COMPACT_ATOMS: atom_id res chain seq x y z
N MET A 1 11.84 2.29 8.96
CA MET A 1 11.92 0.81 9.03
C MET A 1 11.16 0.32 10.25
N PHE A 2 10.34 -0.69 10.09
CA PHE A 2 9.58 -1.28 11.19
C PHE A 2 9.19 -2.72 10.88
N ALA A 3 8.84 -3.48 11.92
CA ALA A 3 8.28 -4.81 11.80
C ALA A 3 7.17 -4.91 12.86
N ILE A 4 5.94 -5.08 12.42
CA ILE A 4 4.77 -5.12 13.30
C ILE A 4 3.96 -6.41 13.10
N GLU A 5 3.28 -6.82 14.15
CA GLU A 5 2.34 -7.92 14.11
C GLU A 5 1.02 -7.45 14.70
N ALA A 6 -0.05 -7.54 13.93
CA ALA A 6 -1.37 -7.11 14.35
C ALA A 6 -2.42 -7.99 13.67
N MET A 7 -3.44 -8.41 14.44
CA MET A 7 -4.56 -9.21 13.93
C MET A 7 -4.10 -10.47 13.18
N GLY A 8 -3.03 -11.10 13.66
CA GLY A 8 -2.47 -12.30 13.06
C GLY A 8 -1.65 -12.08 11.81
N THR A 9 -1.40 -10.84 11.43
CA THR A 9 -0.65 -10.48 10.22
C THR A 9 0.68 -9.85 10.59
N ARG A 10 1.74 -10.26 9.91
CA ARG A 10 3.08 -9.67 10.06
C ARG A 10 3.37 -8.77 8.87
N VAL A 11 3.84 -7.57 9.18
CA VAL A 11 4.22 -6.58 8.19
C VAL A 11 5.59 -6.02 8.55
N ALA A 12 6.50 -6.00 7.59
CA ALA A 12 7.82 -5.40 7.77
C ALA A 12 8.09 -4.39 6.66
N MET A 13 8.53 -3.20 7.04
CA MET A 13 8.94 -2.16 6.10
C MET A 13 10.45 -2.00 6.17
N LEU A 14 11.09 -2.11 5.02
CA LEU A 14 12.54 -1.96 4.88
C LEU A 14 12.84 -0.73 4.04
N ARG A 15 13.69 0.14 4.57
CA ARG A 15 14.17 1.28 3.80
C ARG A 15 15.41 0.87 3.00
N LEU A 16 15.33 1.02 1.69
CA LEU A 16 16.40 0.65 0.77
C LEU A 16 17.39 1.79 0.54
N ALA A 17 16.90 3.04 0.67
CA ALA A 17 17.69 4.25 0.45
C ALA A 17 17.09 5.39 1.26
N SER A 18 17.70 6.58 1.21
CA SER A 18 17.18 7.76 1.88
C SER A 18 15.90 8.31 1.23
N THR A 19 15.61 7.89 0.00
CA THR A 19 14.43 8.29 -0.77
C THR A 19 13.61 7.06 -1.14
N PRO A 20 12.29 7.21 -1.38
CA PRO A 20 11.46 6.10 -1.87
C PRO A 20 12.02 5.50 -3.17
N PRO A 21 11.66 4.26 -3.49
CA PRO A 21 10.68 3.42 -2.78
C PRO A 21 11.25 2.67 -1.58
N ASP A 22 10.36 2.26 -0.69
CA ASP A 22 10.65 1.32 0.37
C ASP A 22 10.09 -0.06 0.00
N LEU A 23 10.58 -1.09 0.67
CA LEU A 23 10.08 -2.45 0.47
C LEU A 23 9.18 -2.84 1.63
N LEU A 24 7.95 -3.26 1.34
CA LEU A 24 7.01 -3.75 2.33
C LEU A 24 6.78 -5.25 2.15
N LEU A 25 7.03 -6.02 3.20
CA LEU A 25 6.74 -7.44 3.25
C LEU A 25 5.51 -7.63 4.15
N ALA A 26 4.47 -8.24 3.61
CA ALA A 26 3.21 -8.38 4.35
C ALA A 26 2.61 -9.76 4.13
N GLY A 27 2.30 -10.45 5.23
CA GLY A 27 1.78 -11.82 5.19
C GLY A 27 0.33 -11.93 4.74
N HIS A 28 -0.40 -10.82 4.67
CA HIS A 28 -1.81 -10.83 4.25
C HIS A 28 -2.00 -10.63 2.74
N LEU A 29 -0.93 -10.33 2.01
CA LEU A 29 -1.03 -10.15 0.56
C LEU A 29 -1.08 -11.50 -0.13
N GLU A 30 -2.02 -11.65 -1.05
CA GLU A 30 -2.17 -12.86 -1.85
C GLU A 30 -1.39 -12.75 -3.16
N GLY A 31 -0.96 -13.90 -3.67
CA GLY A 31 -0.29 -14.00 -4.95
C GLY A 31 1.23 -13.98 -4.83
N GLU A 32 1.86 -14.36 -5.93
CA GLU A 32 3.31 -14.50 -6.02
C GLU A 32 4.02 -13.28 -6.62
N ARG A 33 3.22 -12.31 -7.11
CA ARG A 33 3.76 -11.14 -7.80
C ARG A 33 3.79 -9.93 -6.87
N PRO A 34 4.82 -9.09 -6.97
CA PRO A 34 4.84 -7.83 -6.26
C PRO A 34 3.66 -6.94 -6.63
N VAL A 35 3.21 -6.13 -5.68
CA VAL A 35 2.23 -5.08 -5.91
C VAL A 35 2.96 -3.75 -5.81
N LEU A 36 2.89 -2.93 -6.86
CA LEU A 36 3.44 -1.59 -6.83
C LEU A 36 2.45 -0.67 -6.13
N VAL A 37 2.91 0.08 -5.15
CA VAL A 37 2.06 0.96 -4.35
C VAL A 37 2.48 2.41 -4.57
N TYR A 38 1.53 3.25 -4.98
CA TYR A 38 1.77 4.67 -5.25
C TYR A 38 0.91 5.54 -4.36
N ARG A 39 1.48 6.64 -3.89
CA ARG A 39 0.72 7.67 -3.21
C ARG A 39 0.13 8.64 -4.23
N VAL A 40 -1.13 9.01 -4.06
CA VAL A 40 -1.83 10.00 -4.89
C VAL A 40 -2.35 11.13 -4.02
N ALA A 41 -2.53 12.31 -4.62
CA ALA A 41 -3.03 13.48 -3.91
C ALA A 41 -4.53 13.38 -3.61
N ASP A 42 -5.29 12.79 -4.52
CA ASP A 42 -6.74 12.61 -4.40
C ASP A 42 -7.11 11.22 -4.91
N LEU A 43 -7.52 10.36 -3.99
CA LEU A 43 -7.80 8.96 -4.32
C LEU A 43 -9.01 8.83 -5.25
N ASP A 44 -10.06 9.59 -5.03
CA ASP A 44 -11.26 9.49 -5.85
C ASP A 44 -11.00 9.87 -7.32
N THR A 45 -10.23 10.93 -7.54
CA THR A 45 -9.83 11.34 -8.89
C THR A 45 -8.97 10.28 -9.56
N ALA A 46 -7.98 9.74 -8.86
CA ALA A 46 -7.09 8.71 -9.39
C ALA A 46 -7.84 7.42 -9.72
N VAL A 47 -8.79 7.01 -8.86
CA VAL A 47 -9.63 5.84 -9.11
C VAL A 47 -10.46 6.03 -10.38
N ALA A 48 -11.07 7.20 -10.55
CA ALA A 48 -11.86 7.51 -11.75
C ALA A 48 -11.02 7.45 -13.02
N GLU A 49 -9.79 7.97 -12.98
CA GLU A 49 -8.87 7.92 -14.12
C GLU A 49 -8.50 6.48 -14.49
N LEU A 50 -8.13 5.66 -13.52
CA LEU A 50 -7.76 4.27 -13.78
C LEU A 50 -8.95 3.45 -14.32
N ARG A 51 -10.14 3.65 -13.77
CA ARG A 51 -11.34 3.00 -14.31
C ARG A 51 -11.58 3.41 -15.77
N GLY A 52 -11.36 4.67 -16.10
CA GLY A 52 -11.50 5.18 -17.46
C GLY A 52 -10.53 4.54 -18.45
N HIS A 53 -9.39 4.02 -17.96
CA HIS A 53 -8.40 3.30 -18.76
C HIS A 53 -8.60 1.78 -18.75
N GLY A 54 -9.70 1.28 -18.20
CA GLY A 54 -10.04 -0.14 -18.23
C GLY A 54 -9.42 -0.98 -17.10
N TRP A 55 -8.87 -0.35 -16.07
CA TRP A 55 -8.34 -1.06 -14.91
C TRP A 55 -9.48 -1.51 -14.00
N ALA A 56 -9.43 -2.75 -13.54
CA ALA A 56 -10.41 -3.30 -12.60
C ALA A 56 -9.96 -3.04 -11.17
N ASP A 57 -10.82 -2.38 -10.37
CA ASP A 57 -10.51 -2.06 -8.99
C ASP A 57 -11.15 -3.04 -8.00
N ALA A 58 -10.46 -3.25 -6.89
CA ALA A 58 -10.97 -3.98 -5.73
C ALA A 58 -11.68 -3.00 -4.78
N PRO A 59 -12.44 -3.51 -3.79
CA PRO A 59 -13.06 -2.64 -2.80
C PRO A 59 -12.04 -1.82 -2.02
N ARG A 60 -12.41 -0.57 -1.72
CA ARG A 60 -11.60 0.33 -0.92
C ARG A 60 -11.53 -0.16 0.53
N PHE A 61 -10.36 -0.04 1.15
CA PHE A 61 -10.20 -0.28 2.58
C PHE A 61 -9.23 0.71 3.20
N GLY A 62 -9.16 0.73 4.52
CA GLY A 62 -8.28 1.63 5.26
C GLY A 62 -6.99 0.94 5.69
N ILE A 63 -5.87 1.62 5.48
CA ILE A 63 -4.59 1.29 6.11
C ILE A 63 -4.25 2.42 7.09
N PRO A 64 -3.24 2.26 7.97
CA PRO A 64 -2.92 3.32 8.94
C PRO A 64 -2.64 4.68 8.31
N HIS A 65 -2.09 4.71 7.09
CA HIS A 65 -1.75 5.95 6.38
C HIS A 65 -2.97 6.64 5.75
N GLY A 66 -4.03 5.88 5.42
CA GLY A 66 -5.23 6.41 4.77
C GLY A 66 -5.95 5.36 3.95
N PRO A 67 -6.91 5.79 3.10
CA PRO A 67 -7.62 4.86 2.23
C PRO A 67 -6.73 4.34 1.10
N ILE A 68 -6.93 3.08 0.73
CA ILE A 68 -6.18 2.41 -0.34
C ILE A 68 -7.13 1.62 -1.24
N VAL A 69 -6.83 1.59 -2.52
CA VAL A 69 -7.54 0.77 -3.51
C VAL A 69 -6.50 0.03 -4.34
N SER A 70 -6.70 -1.26 -4.54
CA SER A 70 -5.87 -2.05 -5.45
C SER A 70 -6.56 -2.22 -6.80
N PHE A 71 -5.75 -2.34 -7.85
CA PHE A 71 -6.20 -2.49 -9.22
C PHE A 71 -5.47 -3.64 -9.89
N THR A 72 -6.15 -4.25 -10.85
CA THR A 72 -5.54 -5.20 -11.78
C THR A 72 -5.56 -4.57 -13.16
N ALA A 73 -4.39 -4.43 -13.76
CA ALA A 73 -4.25 -3.94 -15.13
C ALA A 73 -4.75 -4.98 -16.14
N PRO A 74 -5.11 -4.57 -17.36
CA PRO A 74 -5.53 -5.51 -18.40
C PRO A 74 -4.51 -6.64 -18.67
N GLY A 75 -3.22 -6.38 -18.47
CA GLY A 75 -2.16 -7.38 -18.61
C GLY A 75 -1.92 -8.25 -17.37
N GLY A 76 -2.73 -8.14 -16.33
CA GLY A 76 -2.61 -8.92 -15.11
C GLY A 76 -1.67 -8.35 -14.05
N HIS A 77 -1.03 -7.21 -14.32
CA HIS A 77 -0.19 -6.54 -13.32
C HIS A 77 -1.04 -5.93 -12.21
N ARG A 78 -0.52 -5.96 -10.98
CA ARG A 78 -1.23 -5.41 -9.83
C ARG A 78 -0.60 -4.10 -9.38
N LEU A 79 -1.45 -3.16 -9.02
CA LEU A 79 -1.09 -1.83 -8.57
C LEU A 79 -2.02 -1.45 -7.41
N ALA A 80 -1.51 -0.78 -6.41
CA ALA A 80 -2.33 -0.17 -5.38
C ALA A 80 -2.01 1.32 -5.30
N ILE A 81 -3.04 2.13 -5.05
CA ILE A 81 -2.89 3.56 -4.84
C ILE A 81 -3.52 3.94 -3.51
N TYR A 82 -2.91 4.88 -2.81
CA TYR A 82 -3.44 5.35 -1.53
C TYR A 82 -3.29 6.86 -1.39
N GLU A 83 -4.13 7.43 -0.55
CA GLU A 83 -4.06 8.83 -0.17
C GLU A 83 -3.53 8.94 1.25
N LEU A 84 -2.52 9.77 1.46
CA LEU A 84 -1.94 9.98 2.77
C LEU A 84 -2.80 10.98 3.55
N THR A 85 -3.74 10.48 4.35
CA THR A 85 -4.60 11.30 5.19
C THR A 85 -4.15 11.34 6.65
N ARG A 86 -3.27 10.42 7.05
CA ARG A 86 -2.74 10.32 8.40
C ARG A 86 -1.22 10.24 8.38
N PRO A 87 -0.52 11.35 8.10
CA PRO A 87 0.95 11.32 7.98
C PRO A 87 1.66 10.91 9.28
N GLN A 88 1.03 11.09 10.43
CA GLN A 88 1.57 10.69 11.72
C GLN A 88 1.64 9.17 11.92
N ALA A 89 0.95 8.40 11.11
CA ALA A 89 0.94 6.94 11.24
C ALA A 89 2.35 6.33 11.14
N ALA A 90 3.20 6.89 10.29
CA ALA A 90 4.57 6.42 10.13
C ALA A 90 5.38 6.56 11.42
N GLU A 91 5.11 7.59 12.23
CA GLU A 91 5.82 7.83 13.49
C GLU A 91 5.52 6.77 14.54
N HIS A 92 4.29 6.22 14.53
CA HIS A 92 3.89 5.17 15.46
C HIS A 92 4.59 3.85 15.19
N PHE A 93 5.00 3.61 13.97
CA PHE A 93 5.63 2.35 13.56
C PHE A 93 7.15 2.44 13.40
N ALA A 94 7.71 3.65 13.32
CA ALA A 94 9.13 3.85 13.10
C ALA A 94 9.94 3.17 14.21
N GLY A 95 10.85 2.28 13.82
CA GLY A 95 11.72 1.56 14.74
C GLY A 95 11.06 0.42 15.51
N ARG A 96 9.76 0.21 15.38
CA ARG A 96 9.04 -0.86 16.07
C ARG A 96 9.43 -2.22 15.51
N ARG A 97 9.67 -3.17 16.40
CA ARG A 97 10.07 -4.54 16.03
C ARG A 97 9.31 -5.54 16.88
N ASP A 98 8.26 -6.11 16.32
CA ASP A 98 7.43 -7.11 16.98
C ASP A 98 7.93 -8.53 16.72
N PHE A 99 8.78 -8.68 15.71
CA PHE A 99 9.34 -9.98 15.36
C PHE A 99 10.67 -9.89 14.63
#